data_1f13ac131e7869aa9b4970f392ac264c
#
_entry.id   1f13ac131e7869aa9b4970f392ac264c
#
_cell.length_a   1.000
_cell.length_b   1.000
_cell.length_c   1.000
_cell.angle_alpha   90.00
_cell.angle_beta   90.00
_cell.angle_gamma   90.00
#
_symmetry.space_group_name_H-M   'P 1'
#
loop_
_entity.id
_entity.type
_entity.pdbx_description
1 polymer ?
#
loop_
_entity_poly.entity_id
_entity_poly.type
_entity_poly.pdbx_seq_one_letter_code
_entity_poly.pdbx_strand_id
1 'polypeptide(L)'
;MAATITEAIGDGWVTDLGRLRELKPLAEDKPFRDAFRKSSRETKSHFANWLRAWTGESIDPETIFDCQVKRIHEYKRQLLNALRIVVLYNRLRQSPGLEMTPRTFFFAGKAAPAYHLAKVIIKFINNLAGTIDGDPVTRGRLKVVFIPNYCVSLAERLIPAADVSNQISTAGYEASGTSNMKFMMNGALTIGTRDGATIEMAEEAGEENFFLFGLTADQVEGTRSWYNPHWHYDNEPETRAALDLMFSDLFSRYEPGIFAPIRDALLTHGDHYMHLAELKSYLEADQRLTELYGDGDAWARKAILNVASSGKFSSDRTIAQYAAEIWNTKPCPVL
;
A
#
# COMPACT_ATOMS: atom_id res chain seq x y z
N MET A 1 -2.80 10.38 -17.07
CA MET A 1 -4.01 10.69 -16.26
C MET A 1 -4.39 12.18 -16.28
N ALA A 2 -3.50 13.13 -15.98
CA ALA A 2 -3.85 14.57 -15.99
C ALA A 2 -4.46 15.03 -17.33
N ALA A 3 -3.89 14.64 -18.47
CA ALA A 3 -4.44 14.95 -19.79
C ALA A 3 -5.87 14.40 -19.97
N THR A 4 -6.11 13.15 -19.55
CA THR A 4 -7.42 12.50 -19.63
C THR A 4 -8.47 13.24 -18.78
N ILE A 5 -8.08 13.70 -17.59
CA ILE A 5 -8.96 14.51 -16.72
C ILE A 5 -9.25 15.87 -17.37
N THR A 6 -8.21 16.56 -17.85
CA THR A 6 -8.37 17.89 -18.50
C THR A 6 -9.24 17.82 -19.76
N GLU A 7 -9.12 16.77 -20.55
CA GLU A 7 -9.97 16.55 -21.72
C GLU A 7 -11.44 16.37 -21.32
N ALA A 8 -11.71 15.74 -20.17
CA ALA A 8 -13.06 15.43 -19.72
C ALA A 8 -13.76 16.60 -19.00
N ILE A 9 -13.06 17.36 -18.16
CA ILE A 9 -13.65 18.39 -17.28
C ILE A 9 -12.99 19.78 -17.40
N GLY A 10 -12.12 20.00 -18.42
CA GLY A 10 -11.35 21.22 -18.57
C GLY A 10 -10.16 21.29 -17.61
N ASP A 11 -9.37 22.36 -17.65
CA ASP A 11 -8.14 22.54 -16.89
C ASP A 11 -8.31 23.19 -15.52
N GLY A 12 -9.48 23.67 -15.20
CA GLY A 12 -9.78 24.41 -13.96
C GLY A 12 -9.54 23.59 -12.68
N TRP A 13 -9.50 22.25 -12.76
CA TRP A 13 -9.17 21.38 -11.63
C TRP A 13 -7.71 21.53 -11.16
N VAL A 14 -6.80 22.02 -12.01
CA VAL A 14 -5.38 22.18 -11.69
C VAL A 14 -5.18 23.19 -10.55
N THR A 15 -6.01 24.25 -10.52
CA THR A 15 -5.98 25.28 -9.49
C THR A 15 -7.10 25.16 -8.46
N ASP A 16 -8.13 24.36 -8.75
CA ASP A 16 -9.22 24.03 -7.82
C ASP A 16 -9.48 22.52 -7.82
N LEU A 17 -8.80 21.78 -6.95
CA LEU A 17 -8.95 20.32 -6.82
C LEU A 17 -10.38 19.90 -6.43
N GLY A 18 -11.20 20.82 -5.89
CA GLY A 18 -12.60 20.56 -5.61
C GLY A 18 -13.41 20.22 -6.87
N ARG A 19 -12.94 20.64 -8.04
CA ARG A 19 -13.56 20.34 -9.34
C ARG A 19 -13.37 18.88 -9.77
N LEU A 20 -12.44 18.13 -9.19
CA LEU A 20 -12.30 16.68 -9.46
C LEU A 20 -13.59 15.91 -9.20
N ARG A 21 -14.51 16.43 -8.35
CA ARG A 21 -15.84 15.85 -8.15
C ARG A 21 -16.66 15.72 -9.44
N GLU A 22 -16.38 16.52 -10.46
CA GLU A 22 -17.02 16.46 -11.77
C GLU A 22 -16.73 15.15 -12.50
N LEU A 23 -15.72 14.37 -12.05
CA LEU A 23 -15.43 13.01 -12.55
C LEU A 23 -16.40 11.95 -12.02
N LYS A 24 -17.17 12.21 -10.93
CA LYS A 24 -18.08 11.19 -10.35
C LYS A 24 -19.03 10.56 -11.37
N PRO A 25 -19.78 11.32 -12.19
CA PRO A 25 -20.66 10.73 -13.20
C PRO A 25 -19.89 9.96 -14.29
N LEU A 26 -18.64 10.35 -14.58
CA LEU A 26 -17.79 9.71 -15.59
C LEU A 26 -17.28 8.34 -15.16
N ALA A 27 -17.39 7.99 -13.88
CA ALA A 27 -17.11 6.64 -13.40
C ALA A 27 -18.06 5.59 -14.02
N GLU A 28 -19.26 5.99 -14.45
CA GLU A 28 -20.22 5.12 -15.15
C GLU A 28 -20.05 5.17 -16.69
N ASP A 29 -19.26 6.11 -17.21
CA ASP A 29 -19.01 6.25 -18.65
C ASP A 29 -17.93 5.27 -19.12
N LYS A 30 -18.30 4.30 -19.96
CA LYS A 30 -17.36 3.28 -20.44
C LYS A 30 -16.18 3.86 -21.23
N PRO A 31 -16.38 4.77 -22.21
CA PRO A 31 -15.30 5.44 -22.92
C PRO A 31 -14.30 6.10 -21.98
N PHE A 32 -14.75 6.78 -20.93
CA PHE A 32 -13.87 7.42 -19.96
C PHE A 32 -13.10 6.40 -19.12
N ARG A 33 -13.75 5.31 -18.65
CA ARG A 33 -13.06 4.20 -17.96
C ARG A 33 -11.95 3.59 -18.82
N ASP A 34 -12.22 3.37 -20.10
CA ASP A 34 -11.24 2.81 -21.05
C ASP A 34 -10.05 3.75 -21.25
N ALA A 35 -10.29 5.06 -21.39
CA ALA A 35 -9.23 6.07 -21.48
C ALA A 35 -8.41 6.15 -20.18
N PHE A 36 -9.07 6.09 -19.02
CA PHE A 36 -8.43 6.09 -17.71
C PHE A 36 -7.50 4.87 -17.54
N ARG A 37 -7.99 3.66 -17.85
CA ARG A 37 -7.20 2.42 -17.81
C ARG A 37 -5.98 2.46 -18.75
N LYS A 38 -6.20 2.98 -19.96
CA LYS A 38 -5.10 3.16 -20.93
C LYS A 38 -4.02 4.06 -20.37
N SER A 39 -4.39 5.21 -19.82
CA SER A 39 -3.45 6.15 -19.20
C SER A 39 -2.67 5.53 -18.03
N SER A 40 -3.34 4.74 -17.16
CA SER A 40 -2.68 4.03 -16.06
C SER A 40 -1.67 3.00 -16.58
N ARG A 41 -2.03 2.19 -17.59
CA ARG A 41 -1.14 1.21 -18.21
C ARG A 41 0.10 1.85 -18.84
N GLU A 42 -0.08 2.96 -19.55
CA GLU A 42 1.03 3.73 -20.12
C GLU A 42 1.98 4.23 -19.03
N THR A 43 1.44 4.74 -17.93
CA THR A 43 2.25 5.22 -16.79
C THR A 43 3.04 4.07 -16.14
N LYS A 44 2.42 2.90 -15.96
CA LYS A 44 3.11 1.69 -15.46
C LYS A 44 4.24 1.26 -16.39
N SER A 45 4.00 1.26 -17.70
CA SER A 45 5.01 0.92 -18.70
C SER A 45 6.19 1.90 -18.68
N HIS A 46 5.91 3.20 -18.56
CA HIS A 46 6.96 4.23 -18.43
C HIS A 46 7.78 4.03 -17.14
N PHE A 47 7.11 3.75 -16.02
CA PHE A 47 7.81 3.48 -14.76
C PHE A 47 8.67 2.21 -14.84
N ALA A 48 8.16 1.13 -15.43
CA ALA A 48 8.90 -0.12 -15.61
C ALA A 48 10.17 0.08 -16.45
N ASN A 49 10.06 0.80 -17.56
CA ASN A 49 11.20 1.13 -18.42
C ASN A 49 12.23 2.03 -17.70
N TRP A 50 11.76 3.02 -16.95
CA TRP A 50 12.63 3.89 -16.16
C TRP A 50 13.34 3.11 -15.06
N LEU A 51 12.62 2.26 -14.31
CA LEU A 51 13.21 1.44 -13.24
C LEU A 51 14.30 0.52 -13.79
N ARG A 52 14.02 -0.14 -14.90
CA ARG A 52 15.00 -0.99 -15.59
C ARG A 52 16.26 -0.22 -16.02
N ALA A 53 16.09 0.96 -16.58
CA ALA A 53 17.21 1.80 -17.01
C ALA A 53 18.05 2.30 -15.82
N TRP A 54 17.40 2.56 -14.67
CA TRP A 54 18.07 3.10 -13.50
C TRP A 54 18.73 2.03 -12.62
N THR A 55 18.06 0.88 -12.41
CA THR A 55 18.50 -0.14 -11.45
C THR A 55 18.90 -1.47 -12.09
N GLY A 56 18.54 -1.70 -13.32
CA GLY A 56 18.61 -3.02 -13.97
C GLY A 56 17.43 -3.94 -13.68
N GLU A 57 16.55 -3.58 -12.71
CA GLU A 57 15.38 -4.37 -12.33
C GLU A 57 14.34 -4.39 -13.43
N SER A 58 13.96 -5.58 -13.86
CA SER A 58 12.89 -5.80 -14.85
C SER A 58 11.60 -6.19 -14.14
N ILE A 59 10.55 -5.44 -14.39
CA ILE A 59 9.20 -5.69 -13.88
C ILE A 59 8.20 -5.72 -15.03
N ASP A 60 7.14 -6.51 -14.89
CA ASP A 60 6.07 -6.59 -15.85
C ASP A 60 4.98 -5.57 -15.53
N PRO A 61 4.70 -4.57 -16.40
CA PRO A 61 3.67 -3.57 -16.16
C PRO A 61 2.24 -4.12 -16.16
N GLU A 62 2.01 -5.36 -16.60
CA GLU A 62 0.70 -5.99 -16.56
C GLU A 62 0.37 -6.62 -15.18
N THR A 63 1.35 -6.72 -14.27
CA THR A 63 1.14 -7.18 -12.90
C THR A 63 0.48 -6.09 -12.05
N ILE A 64 -0.21 -6.46 -10.95
CA ILE A 64 -0.65 -5.48 -9.95
C ILE A 64 0.58 -4.79 -9.35
N PHE A 65 0.66 -3.45 -9.41
CA PHE A 65 1.68 -2.67 -8.74
C PHE A 65 1.21 -2.30 -7.32
N ASP A 66 1.66 -3.09 -6.36
CA ASP A 66 1.28 -3.02 -4.94
C ASP A 66 2.35 -2.27 -4.14
N CYS A 67 2.05 -1.08 -3.65
CA CYS A 67 3.03 -0.13 -3.13
C CYS A 67 2.87 0.11 -1.63
N GLN A 68 3.98 -0.04 -0.89
CA GLN A 68 4.14 0.45 0.48
C GLN A 68 5.41 1.30 0.58
N VAL A 69 5.27 2.59 0.27
CA VAL A 69 6.41 3.51 0.17
C VAL A 69 6.29 4.62 1.21
N LYS A 70 7.01 4.45 2.30
CA LYS A 70 7.02 5.33 3.47
C LYS A 70 8.21 5.01 4.36
N ARG A 71 8.54 5.87 5.34
CA ARG A 71 9.57 5.58 6.35
C ARG A 71 9.38 4.18 6.92
N ILE A 72 10.47 3.44 7.09
CA ILE A 72 10.40 2.10 7.69
C ILE A 72 10.28 2.26 9.20
N HIS A 73 9.19 1.78 9.75
CA HIS A 73 8.89 1.81 11.17
C HIS A 73 7.93 0.69 11.53
N GLU A 74 8.06 0.12 12.74
CA GLU A 74 7.24 -1.01 13.17
C GLU A 74 5.74 -0.71 13.09
N TYR A 75 5.29 0.47 13.55
CA TYR A 75 3.86 0.82 13.51
C TYR A 75 3.28 0.98 12.09
N LYS A 76 4.15 1.27 11.09
CA LYS A 76 3.73 1.33 9.67
C LYS A 76 3.60 -0.05 9.05
N ARG A 77 4.07 -1.04 9.75
CA ARG A 77 3.88 -2.47 9.54
C ARG A 77 4.33 -3.00 8.16
N GLN A 78 5.49 -2.53 7.67
CA GLN A 78 6.10 -3.18 6.51
C GLN A 78 6.32 -4.69 6.76
N LEU A 79 6.52 -5.07 8.01
CA LEU A 79 6.62 -6.47 8.41
C LEU A 79 5.31 -7.24 8.17
N LEU A 80 4.14 -6.64 8.45
CA LEU A 80 2.84 -7.25 8.17
C LEU A 80 2.65 -7.51 6.66
N ASN A 81 3.04 -6.56 5.82
CA ASN A 81 3.02 -6.73 4.37
C ASN A 81 4.01 -7.83 3.92
N ALA A 82 5.21 -7.87 4.49
CA ALA A 82 6.18 -8.91 4.20
C ALA A 82 5.66 -10.31 4.64
N LEU A 83 4.97 -10.42 5.78
CA LEU A 83 4.31 -11.65 6.20
C LEU A 83 3.21 -12.08 5.21
N ARG A 84 2.37 -11.14 4.72
CA ARG A 84 1.41 -11.44 3.64
C ARG A 84 2.12 -12.05 2.43
N ILE A 85 3.25 -11.48 2.02
CA ILE A 85 4.02 -11.99 0.88
C ILE A 85 4.57 -13.38 1.17
N VAL A 86 5.04 -13.65 2.39
CA VAL A 86 5.48 -15.00 2.80
C VAL A 86 4.32 -16.00 2.71
N VAL A 87 3.11 -15.62 3.14
CA VAL A 87 1.92 -16.46 3.00
C VAL A 87 1.65 -16.77 1.52
N LEU A 88 1.62 -15.76 0.65
CA LEU A 88 1.39 -15.93 -0.78
C LEU A 88 2.46 -16.83 -1.43
N TYR A 89 3.71 -16.62 -1.07
CA TYR A 89 4.83 -17.44 -1.51
C TYR A 89 4.68 -18.91 -1.05
N ASN A 90 4.30 -19.11 0.22
CA ASN A 90 4.09 -20.46 0.75
C ASN A 90 2.93 -21.18 0.06
N ARG A 91 1.83 -20.49 -0.24
CA ARG A 91 0.71 -21.02 -1.03
C ARG A 91 1.17 -21.54 -2.41
N LEU A 92 2.02 -20.76 -3.10
CA LEU A 92 2.58 -21.17 -4.39
C LEU A 92 3.51 -22.37 -4.28
N ARG A 93 4.31 -22.46 -3.19
CA ARG A 93 5.18 -23.63 -2.94
C ARG A 93 4.39 -24.89 -2.64
N GLN A 94 3.32 -24.78 -1.86
CA GLN A 94 2.46 -25.92 -1.51
C GLN A 94 1.59 -26.37 -2.69
N SER A 95 1.21 -25.43 -3.55
CA SER A 95 0.34 -25.66 -4.70
C SER A 95 0.89 -24.97 -5.94
N PRO A 96 1.90 -25.53 -6.62
CA PRO A 96 2.54 -24.89 -7.78
C PRO A 96 1.58 -24.56 -8.94
N GLY A 97 0.45 -25.29 -9.05
CA GLY A 97 -0.61 -25.04 -10.02
C GLY A 97 -1.66 -23.99 -9.60
N LEU A 98 -1.50 -23.36 -8.42
CA LEU A 98 -2.42 -22.33 -7.96
C LEU A 98 -2.46 -21.16 -8.94
N GLU A 99 -3.64 -20.83 -9.43
CA GLU A 99 -3.86 -19.60 -10.19
C GLU A 99 -3.74 -18.40 -9.25
N MET A 100 -2.86 -17.47 -9.61
CA MET A 100 -2.62 -16.25 -8.85
C MET A 100 -2.49 -15.08 -9.82
N THR A 101 -3.24 -14.01 -9.58
CA THR A 101 -3.09 -12.76 -10.32
C THR A 101 -1.67 -12.23 -10.13
N PRO A 102 -0.90 -12.03 -11.22
CA PRO A 102 0.46 -11.55 -11.15
C PRO A 102 0.59 -10.24 -10.38
N ARG A 103 1.57 -10.17 -9.47
CA ARG A 103 1.75 -9.00 -8.59
C ARG A 103 3.22 -8.67 -8.37
N THR A 104 3.53 -7.39 -8.45
CA THR A 104 4.82 -6.82 -8.07
C THR A 104 4.63 -5.94 -6.83
N PHE A 105 5.27 -6.32 -5.73
CA PHE A 105 5.28 -5.56 -4.48
C PHE A 105 6.45 -4.59 -4.46
N PHE A 106 6.14 -3.31 -4.22
CA PHE A 106 7.14 -2.27 -4.10
C PHE A 106 7.25 -1.79 -2.66
N PHE A 107 8.43 -1.93 -2.10
CA PHE A 107 8.82 -1.30 -0.86
C PHE A 107 9.82 -0.19 -1.15
N ALA A 108 9.68 0.93 -0.48
CA ALA A 108 10.69 1.98 -0.47
C ALA A 108 10.55 2.81 0.80
N GLY A 109 11.68 3.23 1.35
CA GLY A 109 11.69 4.05 2.56
C GLY A 109 13.05 4.02 3.23
N LYS A 110 13.25 4.95 4.15
CA LYS A 110 14.47 5.07 4.96
C LYS A 110 14.15 4.73 6.40
N ALA A 111 15.04 3.98 7.06
CA ALA A 111 15.01 3.77 8.49
C ALA A 111 15.86 4.86 9.19
N ALA A 112 15.53 5.20 10.44
CA ALA A 112 16.40 6.01 11.27
C ALA A 112 17.72 5.25 11.50
N PRO A 113 18.88 5.93 11.54
CA PRO A 113 20.20 5.27 11.60
C PRO A 113 20.38 4.32 12.79
N ALA A 114 19.82 4.66 13.95
CA ALA A 114 19.90 3.85 15.16
C ALA A 114 18.78 2.80 15.29
N TYR A 115 17.79 2.78 14.39
CA TYR A 115 16.66 1.88 14.48
C TYR A 115 17.00 0.48 13.95
N HIS A 116 17.57 -0.33 14.83
CA HIS A 116 18.08 -1.66 14.46
C HIS A 116 16.99 -2.56 13.82
N LEU A 117 15.83 -2.71 14.47
CA LEU A 117 14.78 -3.60 13.98
C LEU A 117 14.23 -3.17 12.60
N ALA A 118 14.09 -1.86 12.36
CA ALA A 118 13.70 -1.36 11.04
C ALA A 118 14.71 -1.76 9.95
N LYS A 119 16.00 -1.77 10.26
CA LYS A 119 17.06 -2.22 9.33
C LYS A 119 17.01 -3.74 9.09
N VAL A 120 16.71 -4.51 10.14
CA VAL A 120 16.49 -5.97 10.02
C VAL A 120 15.27 -6.26 9.15
N ILE A 121 14.18 -5.48 9.27
CA ILE A 121 13.01 -5.59 8.39
C ILE A 121 13.37 -5.28 6.92
N ILE A 122 14.16 -4.24 6.66
CA ILE A 122 14.66 -3.96 5.29
C ILE A 122 15.45 -5.15 4.76
N LYS A 123 16.35 -5.72 5.58
CA LYS A 123 17.14 -6.88 5.18
C LYS A 123 16.24 -8.07 4.89
N PHE A 124 15.24 -8.31 5.72
CA PHE A 124 14.27 -9.39 5.49
C PHE A 124 13.55 -9.23 4.15
N ILE A 125 13.03 -8.04 3.86
CA ILE A 125 12.35 -7.76 2.58
C ILE A 125 13.27 -8.01 1.38
N ASN A 126 14.55 -7.62 1.46
CA ASN A 126 15.51 -7.86 0.39
C ASN A 126 15.84 -9.36 0.23
N ASN A 127 16.00 -10.09 1.34
CA ASN A 127 16.25 -11.53 1.29
C ASN A 127 15.03 -12.30 0.76
N LEU A 128 13.82 -11.89 1.16
CA LEU A 128 12.56 -12.40 0.62
C LEU A 128 12.47 -12.16 -0.89
N ALA A 129 12.81 -10.96 -1.36
CA ALA A 129 12.85 -10.62 -2.78
C ALA A 129 13.82 -11.55 -3.55
N GLY A 130 15.04 -11.70 -3.06
CA GLY A 130 16.05 -12.58 -3.70
C GLY A 130 15.63 -14.06 -3.72
N THR A 131 14.96 -14.54 -2.65
CA THR A 131 14.45 -15.91 -2.59
C THR A 131 13.31 -16.12 -3.60
N ILE A 132 12.37 -15.18 -3.68
CA ILE A 132 11.25 -15.20 -4.63
C ILE A 132 11.76 -15.15 -6.07
N ASP A 133 12.69 -14.28 -6.39
CA ASP A 133 13.27 -14.16 -7.75
C ASP A 133 14.04 -15.43 -8.17
N GLY A 134 14.63 -16.13 -7.21
CA GLY A 134 15.35 -17.39 -7.44
C GLY A 134 14.47 -18.64 -7.55
N ASP A 135 13.21 -18.59 -7.16
CA ASP A 135 12.32 -19.74 -7.15
C ASP A 135 11.47 -19.82 -8.43
N PRO A 136 11.62 -20.89 -9.24
CA PRO A 136 10.82 -21.06 -10.46
C PRO A 136 9.31 -21.03 -10.24
N VAL A 137 8.83 -21.41 -9.04
CA VAL A 137 7.39 -21.47 -8.72
C VAL A 137 6.74 -20.10 -8.68
N THR A 138 7.50 -19.04 -8.47
CA THR A 138 7.00 -17.65 -8.39
C THR A 138 7.05 -16.91 -9.72
N ARG A 139 7.77 -17.47 -10.70
CA ARG A 139 8.05 -16.80 -11.98
C ARG A 139 6.78 -16.35 -12.69
N GLY A 140 6.71 -15.05 -13.01
CA GLY A 140 5.57 -14.43 -13.68
C GLY A 140 4.32 -14.25 -12.79
N ARG A 141 4.41 -14.60 -11.48
CA ARG A 141 3.28 -14.51 -10.54
C ARG A 141 3.54 -13.58 -9.37
N LEU A 142 4.75 -13.61 -8.84
CA LEU A 142 5.11 -12.89 -7.62
C LEU A 142 6.50 -12.28 -7.77
N LYS A 143 6.60 -10.97 -7.53
CA LYS A 143 7.87 -10.25 -7.49
C LYS A 143 7.87 -9.25 -6.33
N VAL A 144 9.03 -9.10 -5.71
CA VAL A 144 9.24 -8.11 -4.63
C VAL A 144 10.41 -7.22 -5.02
N VAL A 145 10.23 -5.92 -4.91
CA VAL A 145 11.27 -4.93 -5.21
C VAL A 145 11.39 -3.96 -4.04
N PHE A 146 12.56 -3.90 -3.43
CA PHE A 146 12.90 -2.83 -2.48
C PHE A 146 13.67 -1.75 -3.23
N ILE A 147 13.04 -0.59 -3.44
CA ILE A 147 13.67 0.52 -4.17
C ILE A 147 14.49 1.37 -3.19
N PRO A 148 15.81 1.51 -3.41
CA PRO A 148 16.67 2.26 -2.51
C PRO A 148 16.43 3.77 -2.62
N ASN A 149 16.91 4.51 -1.62
CA ASN A 149 16.97 5.97 -1.58
C ASN A 149 15.64 6.69 -1.94
N TYR A 150 14.53 6.24 -1.33
CA TYR A 150 13.23 6.88 -1.53
C TYR A 150 13.29 8.40 -1.28
N CYS A 151 12.86 9.16 -2.28
CA CYS A 151 12.86 10.62 -2.31
C CYS A 151 11.71 11.13 -3.19
N VAL A 152 11.53 12.45 -3.25
CA VAL A 152 10.44 13.07 -4.01
C VAL A 152 10.47 12.70 -5.49
N SER A 153 11.62 12.73 -6.13
CA SER A 153 11.76 12.41 -7.55
C SER A 153 11.43 10.94 -7.88
N LEU A 154 11.63 10.01 -6.94
CA LEU A 154 11.13 8.64 -7.06
C LEU A 154 9.62 8.57 -6.85
N ALA A 155 9.11 9.30 -5.84
CA ALA A 155 7.67 9.33 -5.55
C ALA A 155 6.85 9.83 -6.74
N GLU A 156 7.32 10.87 -7.43
CA GLU A 156 6.69 11.43 -8.64
C GLU A 156 6.54 10.43 -9.79
N ARG A 157 7.37 9.40 -9.82
CA ARG A 157 7.33 8.33 -10.83
C ARG A 157 6.53 7.11 -10.39
N LEU A 158 6.73 6.68 -9.13
CA LEU A 158 6.13 5.45 -8.62
C LEU A 158 4.65 5.63 -8.24
N ILE A 159 4.30 6.75 -7.58
CA ILE A 159 2.92 6.95 -7.12
C ILE A 159 1.91 6.95 -8.28
N PRO A 160 2.16 7.64 -9.42
CA PRO A 160 1.25 7.58 -10.56
C PRO A 160 1.15 6.20 -11.24
N ALA A 161 2.14 5.33 -11.04
CA ALA A 161 2.16 3.99 -11.61
C ALA A 161 1.54 2.92 -10.70
N ALA A 162 1.18 3.25 -9.47
CA ALA A 162 0.66 2.30 -8.50
C ALA A 162 -0.81 1.93 -8.76
N ASP A 163 -1.12 0.65 -8.65
CA ASP A 163 -2.50 0.15 -8.62
C ASP A 163 -3.04 0.12 -7.19
N VAL A 164 -2.18 -0.23 -6.22
CA VAL A 164 -2.54 -0.43 -4.81
C VAL A 164 -1.65 0.38 -3.89
N SER A 165 -2.29 1.05 -2.93
CA SER A 165 -1.67 1.81 -1.86
C SER A 165 -1.88 1.08 -0.52
N ASN A 166 -0.79 0.62 0.11
CA ASN A 166 -0.84 0.00 1.45
C ASN A 166 -0.72 1.06 2.54
N GLN A 167 -1.84 1.27 3.25
CA GLN A 167 -1.97 2.20 4.38
C GLN A 167 -2.37 1.40 5.62
N ILE A 168 -1.44 0.55 6.09
CA ILE A 168 -1.70 -0.54 7.04
C ILE A 168 -1.06 -0.30 8.42
N SER A 169 -0.91 0.96 8.85
CA SER A 169 -0.45 1.28 10.19
C SER A 169 -1.36 0.65 11.26
N THR A 170 -0.82 0.34 12.44
CA THR A 170 -1.66 -0.04 13.58
C THR A 170 -2.58 1.12 13.92
N ALA A 171 -3.88 0.87 14.02
CA ALA A 171 -4.86 1.93 14.25
C ALA A 171 -4.55 2.74 15.53
N GLY A 172 -4.63 4.07 15.42
CA GLY A 172 -4.26 5.03 16.46
C GLY A 172 -2.82 5.52 16.42
N TYR A 173 -1.98 5.05 15.47
CA TYR A 173 -0.57 5.43 15.42
C TYR A 173 -0.20 6.41 14.30
N GLU A 174 -0.90 6.41 13.19
CA GLU A 174 -0.65 7.38 12.11
C GLU A 174 -1.56 8.59 12.29
N ALA A 175 -1.00 9.73 12.64
CA ALA A 175 -1.78 10.95 12.90
C ALA A 175 -2.59 11.42 11.69
N SER A 176 -2.05 11.28 10.49
CA SER A 176 -2.71 11.63 9.22
C SER A 176 -2.21 10.76 8.07
N GLY A 177 -0.91 10.74 7.84
CA GLY A 177 -0.30 10.29 6.60
C GLY A 177 -0.33 11.40 5.54
N THR A 178 0.45 11.22 4.49
CA THR A 178 0.50 12.12 3.33
C THR A 178 0.52 11.35 2.01
N SER A 179 1.16 10.19 1.98
CA SER A 179 1.23 9.35 0.79
C SER A 179 -0.13 8.79 0.39
N ASN A 180 -1.00 8.48 1.36
CA ASN A 180 -2.37 8.01 1.13
C ASN A 180 -3.15 8.93 0.20
N MET A 181 -3.15 10.25 0.46
CA MET A 181 -3.83 11.26 -0.37
C MET A 181 -3.22 11.34 -1.78
N LYS A 182 -1.89 11.23 -1.90
CA LYS A 182 -1.19 11.25 -3.19
C LYS A 182 -1.55 10.02 -4.03
N PHE A 183 -1.58 8.84 -3.43
CA PHE A 183 -2.02 7.62 -4.10
C PHE A 183 -3.48 7.70 -4.54
N MET A 184 -4.38 8.16 -3.66
CA MET A 184 -5.79 8.36 -3.97
C MET A 184 -5.98 9.29 -5.18
N MET A 185 -5.30 10.42 -5.21
CA MET A 185 -5.36 11.40 -6.31
C MET A 185 -4.81 10.83 -7.62
N ASN A 186 -3.94 9.83 -7.57
CA ASN A 186 -3.38 9.15 -8.73
C ASN A 186 -4.11 7.83 -9.09
N GLY A 187 -5.26 7.55 -8.47
CA GLY A 187 -6.14 6.44 -8.84
C GLY A 187 -5.74 5.08 -8.26
N ALA A 188 -4.76 5.01 -7.37
CA ALA A 188 -4.45 3.78 -6.66
C ALA A 188 -5.56 3.47 -5.63
N LEU A 189 -6.02 2.21 -5.58
CA LEU A 189 -6.96 1.77 -4.56
C LEU A 189 -6.23 1.51 -3.25
N THR A 190 -6.86 1.90 -2.15
CA THR A 190 -6.27 1.76 -0.81
C THR A 190 -6.71 0.46 -0.16
N ILE A 191 -5.71 -0.37 0.23
CA ILE A 191 -5.88 -1.40 1.26
C ILE A 191 -5.28 -0.85 2.56
N GLY A 192 -6.07 -0.84 3.63
CA GLY A 192 -5.62 -0.13 4.83
C GLY A 192 -6.46 -0.37 6.07
N THR A 193 -5.98 0.18 7.17
CA THR A 193 -6.66 0.20 8.45
C THR A 193 -7.42 1.52 8.65
N ARG A 194 -8.36 1.54 9.60
CA ARG A 194 -9.04 2.77 10.04
C ARG A 194 -8.10 3.60 10.91
N ASP A 195 -7.15 4.28 10.24
CA ASP A 195 -6.11 5.07 10.89
C ASP A 195 -5.76 6.32 10.06
N GLY A 196 -5.43 7.40 10.75
CA GLY A 196 -5.09 8.69 10.12
C GLY A 196 -6.13 9.15 9.11
N ALA A 197 -5.70 9.84 8.06
CA ALA A 197 -6.60 10.37 7.03
C ALA A 197 -7.27 9.29 6.16
N THR A 198 -6.90 8.01 6.29
CA THR A 198 -7.58 6.92 5.57
C THR A 198 -9.06 6.83 5.98
N ILE A 199 -9.40 7.19 7.23
CA ILE A 199 -10.78 7.26 7.72
C ILE A 199 -11.58 8.26 6.89
N GLU A 200 -11.14 9.52 6.86
CA GLU A 200 -11.82 10.59 6.13
C GLU A 200 -11.81 10.37 4.61
N MET A 201 -10.76 9.73 4.08
CA MET A 201 -10.70 9.37 2.66
C MET A 201 -11.78 8.34 2.31
N ALA A 202 -12.00 7.35 3.16
CA ALA A 202 -13.04 6.34 2.97
C ALA A 202 -14.44 6.94 3.13
N GLU A 203 -14.65 7.85 4.08
CA GLU A 203 -15.91 8.60 4.23
C GLU A 203 -16.21 9.44 2.99
N GLU A 204 -15.22 10.12 2.43
CA GLU A 204 -15.41 11.03 1.29
C GLU A 204 -15.65 10.31 -0.05
N ALA A 205 -14.98 9.17 -0.25
CA ALA A 205 -15.09 8.40 -1.50
C ALA A 205 -16.14 7.27 -1.42
N GLY A 206 -16.61 6.93 -0.21
CA GLY A 206 -17.42 5.76 0.09
C GLY A 206 -16.53 4.57 0.53
N GLU A 207 -16.87 3.97 1.69
CA GLU A 207 -16.09 2.83 2.24
C GLU A 207 -16.00 1.64 1.27
N GLU A 208 -17.00 1.44 0.44
CA GLU A 208 -17.03 0.38 -0.57
C GLU A 208 -15.94 0.54 -1.65
N ASN A 209 -15.31 1.71 -1.75
CA ASN A 209 -14.19 2.00 -2.65
C ASN A 209 -12.82 1.80 -2.00
N PHE A 210 -12.80 1.26 -0.76
CA PHE A 210 -11.61 0.94 0.02
C PHE A 210 -11.63 -0.53 0.44
N PHE A 211 -10.45 -1.08 0.72
CA PHE A 211 -10.28 -2.42 1.28
C PHE A 211 -9.82 -2.31 2.72
N LEU A 212 -10.76 -1.91 3.59
CA LEU A 212 -10.49 -1.73 5.02
C LEU A 212 -10.48 -3.07 5.75
N PHE A 213 -9.58 -3.17 6.74
CA PHE A 213 -9.42 -4.34 7.61
C PHE A 213 -8.90 -3.94 9.00
N GLY A 214 -8.84 -4.92 9.88
CA GLY A 214 -8.19 -4.80 11.18
C GLY A 214 -9.03 -4.11 12.24
N LEU A 215 -8.42 -3.92 13.39
CA LEU A 215 -9.00 -3.33 14.58
C LEU A 215 -9.12 -1.80 14.47
N THR A 216 -10.10 -1.22 15.13
CA THR A 216 -10.14 0.24 15.38
C THR A 216 -9.14 0.63 16.47
N ALA A 217 -8.86 1.93 16.63
CA ALA A 217 -7.95 2.42 17.67
C ALA A 217 -8.41 2.00 19.08
N ASP A 218 -9.71 2.11 19.39
CA ASP A 218 -10.29 1.69 20.66
C ASP A 218 -10.17 0.18 20.88
N GLN A 219 -10.33 -0.62 19.81
CA GLN A 219 -10.15 -2.07 19.89
C GLN A 219 -8.68 -2.46 20.11
N VAL A 220 -7.74 -1.77 19.46
CA VAL A 220 -6.30 -1.96 19.70
C VAL A 220 -5.98 -1.69 21.17
N GLU A 221 -6.45 -0.57 21.72
CA GLU A 221 -6.22 -0.21 23.13
C GLU A 221 -6.85 -1.23 24.08
N GLY A 222 -8.11 -1.59 23.84
CA GLY A 222 -8.84 -2.57 24.69
C GLY A 222 -8.27 -3.99 24.61
N THR A 223 -7.57 -4.33 23.52
CA THR A 223 -6.99 -5.67 23.34
C THR A 223 -5.64 -5.84 24.05
N ARG A 224 -4.87 -4.77 24.24
CA ARG A 224 -3.47 -4.83 24.73
C ARG A 224 -3.27 -5.60 26.02
N SER A 225 -4.18 -5.49 26.96
CA SER A 225 -4.03 -6.09 28.31
C SER A 225 -4.12 -7.62 28.31
N TRP A 226 -4.73 -8.21 27.31
CA TRP A 226 -4.97 -9.67 27.21
C TRP A 226 -4.46 -10.30 25.90
N TYR A 227 -3.90 -9.49 24.99
CA TYR A 227 -3.39 -9.98 23.72
C TYR A 227 -2.24 -10.97 23.92
N ASN A 228 -2.37 -12.11 23.24
CA ASN A 228 -1.35 -13.14 23.22
C ASN A 228 -1.03 -13.54 21.77
N PRO A 229 0.10 -13.12 21.20
CA PRO A 229 0.47 -13.46 19.84
C PRO A 229 0.69 -14.97 19.62
N HIS A 230 1.06 -15.73 20.69
CA HIS A 230 1.19 -17.17 20.60
C HIS A 230 -0.13 -17.86 20.28
N TRP A 231 -1.27 -17.26 20.67
CA TRP A 231 -2.58 -17.81 20.31
C TRP A 231 -2.73 -17.90 18.77
N HIS A 232 -2.33 -16.86 18.04
CA HIS A 232 -2.37 -16.82 16.56
C HIS A 232 -1.41 -17.84 15.94
N TYR A 233 -0.20 -17.94 16.52
CA TYR A 233 0.76 -18.97 16.10
C TYR A 233 0.21 -20.39 16.30
N ASP A 234 -0.45 -20.66 17.42
CA ASP A 234 -0.95 -21.98 17.78
C ASP A 234 -2.24 -22.37 17.05
N ASN A 235 -3.13 -21.40 16.77
CA ASN A 235 -4.48 -21.68 16.28
C ASN A 235 -4.73 -21.28 14.82
N GLU A 236 -3.83 -20.54 14.17
CA GLU A 236 -3.94 -20.15 12.77
C GLU A 236 -2.88 -20.87 11.93
N PRO A 237 -3.22 -21.96 11.24
CA PRO A 237 -2.22 -22.79 10.52
C PRO A 237 -1.41 -22.04 9.48
N GLU A 238 -2.02 -21.06 8.78
CA GLU A 238 -1.35 -20.29 7.75
C GLU A 238 -0.40 -19.25 8.36
N THR A 239 -0.78 -18.61 9.47
CA THR A 239 0.10 -17.75 10.27
C THR A 239 1.31 -18.52 10.78
N ARG A 240 1.09 -19.71 11.38
CA ARG A 240 2.17 -20.61 11.82
C ARG A 240 3.10 -20.94 10.68
N ALA A 241 2.58 -21.43 9.56
CA ALA A 241 3.40 -21.85 8.42
C ALA A 241 4.23 -20.69 7.85
N ALA A 242 3.70 -19.48 7.84
CA ALA A 242 4.43 -18.29 7.40
C ALA A 242 5.56 -17.93 8.37
N LEU A 243 5.32 -17.99 9.69
CA LEU A 243 6.34 -17.71 10.70
C LEU A 243 7.42 -18.81 10.71
N ASP A 244 7.05 -20.08 10.64
CA ASP A 244 8.00 -21.19 10.57
C ASP A 244 8.89 -21.05 9.32
N LEU A 245 8.31 -20.68 8.19
CA LEU A 245 9.06 -20.43 6.96
C LEU A 245 9.99 -19.22 7.09
N MET A 246 9.50 -18.13 7.69
CA MET A 246 10.26 -16.91 7.90
C MET A 246 11.47 -17.12 8.78
N PHE A 247 11.35 -17.95 9.83
CA PHE A 247 12.41 -18.23 10.80
C PHE A 247 13.20 -19.51 10.51
N SER A 248 12.89 -20.19 9.40
CA SER A 248 13.77 -21.18 8.81
C SER A 248 14.97 -20.50 8.15
N ASP A 249 16.00 -21.26 7.80
CA ASP A 249 17.17 -20.72 7.10
C ASP A 249 16.89 -20.37 5.62
N LEU A 250 15.66 -20.48 5.15
CA LEU A 250 15.30 -20.23 3.75
C LEU A 250 15.66 -18.81 3.31
N PHE A 251 15.31 -17.80 4.13
CA PHE A 251 15.58 -16.39 3.85
C PHE A 251 16.89 -15.88 4.44
N SER A 252 17.62 -16.72 5.18
CA SER A 252 18.86 -16.36 5.89
C SER A 252 19.97 -17.39 5.71
N ARG A 253 19.99 -18.09 4.57
CA ARG A 253 20.91 -19.22 4.29
C ARG A 253 22.38 -18.92 4.63
N TYR A 254 22.84 -17.70 4.39
CA TYR A 254 24.23 -17.30 4.64
C TYR A 254 24.45 -16.58 5.98
N GLU A 255 23.38 -16.31 6.71
CA GLU A 255 23.40 -15.59 7.98
C GLU A 255 22.32 -16.18 8.91
N PRO A 256 22.44 -17.45 9.32
CA PRO A 256 21.45 -18.10 10.18
C PRO A 256 21.17 -17.29 11.43
N GLY A 257 19.88 -17.18 11.79
CA GLY A 257 19.44 -16.44 12.99
C GLY A 257 19.41 -14.92 12.87
N ILE A 258 19.78 -14.32 11.73
CA ILE A 258 19.77 -12.85 11.55
C ILE A 258 18.39 -12.21 11.79
N PHE A 259 17.30 -12.97 11.62
CA PHE A 259 15.91 -12.52 11.82
C PHE A 259 15.36 -12.83 13.22
N ALA A 260 16.20 -13.31 14.16
CA ALA A 260 15.79 -13.50 15.56
C ALA A 260 15.16 -12.23 16.19
N PRO A 261 15.65 -10.99 15.94
CA PRO A 261 15.00 -9.80 16.47
C PRO A 261 13.54 -9.60 15.99
N ILE A 262 13.21 -10.05 14.78
CA ILE A 262 11.82 -10.00 14.28
C ILE A 262 10.97 -11.04 15.02
N ARG A 263 11.48 -12.27 15.18
CA ARG A 263 10.78 -13.31 15.95
C ARG A 263 10.51 -12.85 17.38
N ASP A 264 11.52 -12.25 18.01
CA ASP A 264 11.40 -11.79 19.39
C ASP A 264 10.37 -10.65 19.49
N ALA A 265 10.31 -9.72 18.53
CA ALA A 265 9.30 -8.67 18.48
C ALA A 265 7.88 -9.23 18.32
N LEU A 266 7.69 -10.27 17.48
CA LEU A 266 6.38 -10.86 17.20
C LEU A 266 5.89 -11.81 18.29
N LEU A 267 6.80 -12.59 18.92
CA LEU A 267 6.41 -13.64 19.87
C LEU A 267 6.85 -13.33 21.29
N THR A 268 8.14 -13.07 21.52
CA THR A 268 8.70 -12.91 22.85
C THR A 268 8.29 -11.60 23.52
N HIS A 269 8.24 -10.50 22.74
CA HIS A 269 7.89 -9.16 23.24
C HIS A 269 6.43 -8.79 23.01
N GLY A 270 5.58 -9.74 22.60
CA GLY A 270 4.14 -9.60 22.61
C GLY A 270 3.53 -8.88 21.42
N ASP A 271 4.21 -8.79 20.27
CA ASP A 271 3.68 -8.21 19.03
C ASP A 271 2.96 -6.86 19.24
N HIS A 272 3.69 -5.90 19.78
CA HIS A 272 3.16 -4.60 20.22
C HIS A 272 2.28 -3.89 19.17
N TYR A 273 2.52 -4.15 17.88
CA TYR A 273 1.80 -3.51 16.77
C TYR A 273 0.74 -4.41 16.13
N MET A 274 0.31 -5.48 16.79
CA MET A 274 -0.81 -6.34 16.37
C MET A 274 -0.66 -6.95 14.97
N HIS A 275 0.56 -7.35 14.59
CA HIS A 275 0.80 -7.96 13.28
C HIS A 275 0.03 -9.26 13.11
N LEU A 276 0.13 -10.17 14.12
CA LEU A 276 -0.48 -11.48 14.04
C LEU A 276 -1.99 -11.41 14.24
N ALA A 277 -2.48 -10.50 15.08
CA ALA A 277 -3.91 -10.26 15.27
C ALA A 277 -4.62 -9.84 13.98
N GLU A 278 -3.92 -9.16 13.08
CA GLU A 278 -4.52 -8.59 11.88
C GLU A 278 -4.09 -9.25 10.57
N LEU A 279 -3.15 -10.21 10.59
CA LEU A 279 -2.68 -10.87 9.37
C LEU A 279 -3.82 -11.54 8.60
N LYS A 280 -4.70 -12.25 9.29
CA LYS A 280 -5.84 -12.94 8.67
C LYS A 280 -6.80 -11.96 7.99
N SER A 281 -7.23 -10.91 8.68
CA SER A 281 -8.14 -9.90 8.12
C SER A 281 -7.49 -9.12 6.97
N TYR A 282 -6.16 -8.94 7.00
CA TYR A 282 -5.41 -8.33 5.90
C TYR A 282 -5.40 -9.24 4.67
N LEU A 283 -5.20 -10.55 4.83
CA LEU A 283 -5.27 -11.53 3.74
C LEU A 283 -6.67 -11.59 3.13
N GLU A 284 -7.74 -11.51 3.94
CA GLU A 284 -9.12 -11.46 3.47
C GLU A 284 -9.41 -10.18 2.66
N ALA A 285 -8.90 -9.02 3.11
CA ALA A 285 -9.00 -7.78 2.35
C ALA A 285 -8.21 -7.84 1.04
N ASP A 286 -7.02 -8.43 1.06
CA ASP A 286 -6.19 -8.67 -0.11
C ASP A 286 -6.86 -9.58 -1.14
N GLN A 287 -7.57 -10.60 -0.69
CA GLN A 287 -8.34 -11.47 -1.57
C GLN A 287 -9.44 -10.71 -2.29
N ARG A 288 -10.25 -9.92 -1.56
CA ARG A 288 -11.30 -9.08 -2.19
C ARG A 288 -10.74 -8.09 -3.22
N LEU A 289 -9.57 -7.50 -2.91
CA LEU A 289 -8.87 -6.60 -3.83
C LEU A 289 -8.41 -7.34 -5.09
N THR A 290 -7.86 -8.54 -4.94
CA THR A 290 -7.36 -9.36 -6.04
C THR A 290 -8.52 -9.82 -6.95
N GLU A 291 -9.64 -10.22 -6.37
CA GLU A 291 -10.85 -10.59 -7.10
C GLU A 291 -11.37 -9.40 -7.93
N LEU A 292 -11.41 -8.21 -7.35
CA LEU A 292 -11.82 -7.00 -8.08
C LEU A 292 -10.89 -6.67 -9.26
N TYR A 293 -9.58 -6.93 -9.14
CA TYR A 293 -8.64 -6.64 -10.23
C TYR A 293 -8.94 -7.42 -11.51
N GLY A 294 -9.59 -8.57 -11.38
CA GLY A 294 -10.09 -9.35 -12.52
C GLY A 294 -11.20 -8.66 -13.32
N ASP A 295 -11.92 -7.70 -12.69
CA ASP A 295 -12.93 -6.86 -13.34
C ASP A 295 -12.36 -5.43 -13.56
N GLY A 296 -11.74 -5.24 -14.72
CA GLY A 296 -11.10 -3.96 -15.04
C GLY A 296 -12.05 -2.77 -15.10
N ASP A 297 -13.35 -2.98 -15.39
CA ASP A 297 -14.35 -1.90 -15.40
C ASP A 297 -14.73 -1.50 -13.97
N ALA A 298 -14.97 -2.47 -13.09
CA ALA A 298 -15.23 -2.21 -11.69
C ALA A 298 -14.01 -1.60 -10.97
N TRP A 299 -12.79 -2.04 -11.31
CA TRP A 299 -11.55 -1.43 -10.81
C TRP A 299 -11.45 0.04 -11.21
N ALA A 300 -11.60 0.34 -12.52
CA ALA A 300 -11.50 1.71 -13.03
C ALA A 300 -12.57 2.62 -12.41
N ARG A 301 -13.80 2.12 -12.25
CA ARG A 301 -14.88 2.84 -11.58
C ARG A 301 -14.49 3.28 -10.18
N LYS A 302 -13.97 2.37 -9.34
CA LYS A 302 -13.51 2.70 -7.99
C LYS A 302 -12.33 3.66 -8.00
N ALA A 303 -11.37 3.48 -8.91
CA ALA A 303 -10.21 4.37 -9.04
C ALA A 303 -10.64 5.81 -9.41
N ILE A 304 -11.57 5.96 -10.35
CA ILE A 304 -12.12 7.27 -10.75
C ILE A 304 -12.86 7.93 -9.57
N LEU A 305 -13.67 7.18 -8.80
CA LEU A 305 -14.37 7.70 -7.63
C LEU A 305 -13.39 8.16 -6.52
N ASN A 306 -12.28 7.45 -6.34
CA ASN A 306 -11.21 7.86 -5.43
C ASN A 306 -10.58 9.19 -5.90
N VAL A 307 -10.20 9.30 -7.18
CA VAL A 307 -9.66 10.56 -7.74
C VAL A 307 -10.68 11.69 -7.58
N ALA A 308 -11.94 11.46 -7.94
CA ALA A 308 -13.01 12.45 -7.85
C ALA A 308 -13.23 13.01 -6.43
N SER A 309 -12.93 12.20 -5.42
CA SER A 309 -13.11 12.54 -4.01
C SER A 309 -11.83 13.10 -3.36
N SER A 310 -10.69 13.12 -4.05
CA SER A 310 -9.41 13.53 -3.49
C SER A 310 -9.27 15.04 -3.25
N GLY A 311 -10.11 15.85 -3.86
CA GLY A 311 -10.04 17.32 -3.77
C GLY A 311 -10.21 17.87 -2.34
N LYS A 312 -10.93 17.16 -1.46
CA LYS A 312 -11.07 17.52 -0.05
C LYS A 312 -9.71 17.61 0.67
N PHE A 313 -8.72 16.86 0.22
CA PHE A 313 -7.39 16.77 0.84
C PHE A 313 -6.39 17.77 0.23
N SER A 314 -6.89 18.79 -0.48
CA SER A 314 -6.08 19.91 -0.99
C SER A 314 -5.47 20.73 0.16
N SER A 315 -4.18 21.06 0.05
CA SER A 315 -3.53 22.00 0.96
C SER A 315 -4.13 23.40 0.88
N ASP A 316 -4.52 23.84 -0.31
CA ASP A 316 -5.14 25.16 -0.51
C ASP A 316 -6.47 25.26 0.22
N ARG A 317 -7.32 24.23 0.12
CA ARG A 317 -8.56 24.15 0.90
C ARG A 317 -8.27 24.20 2.40
N THR A 318 -7.31 23.40 2.87
CA THR A 318 -6.96 23.35 4.30
C THR A 318 -6.47 24.70 4.81
N ILE A 319 -5.60 25.38 4.07
CA ILE A 319 -5.09 26.71 4.45
C ILE A 319 -6.19 27.76 4.39
N ALA A 320 -7.07 27.71 3.39
CA ALA A 320 -8.23 28.61 3.32
C ALA A 320 -9.16 28.44 4.53
N GLN A 321 -9.39 27.19 4.96
CA GLN A 321 -10.17 26.90 6.14
C GLN A 321 -9.50 27.42 7.42
N TYR A 322 -8.19 27.22 7.58
CA TYR A 322 -7.43 27.78 8.71
C TYR A 322 -7.47 29.31 8.73
N ALA A 323 -7.34 29.94 7.56
CA ALA A 323 -7.43 31.40 7.45
C ALA A 323 -8.78 31.92 7.93
N ALA A 324 -9.88 31.27 7.55
CA ALA A 324 -11.22 31.67 7.92
C ALA A 324 -11.59 31.34 9.38
N GLU A 325 -11.34 30.08 9.82
CA GLU A 325 -11.89 29.55 11.07
C GLU A 325 -10.97 29.76 12.28
N ILE A 326 -9.64 29.83 12.04
CA ILE A 326 -8.66 29.91 13.13
C ILE A 326 -7.98 31.28 13.16
N TRP A 327 -7.46 31.74 12.02
CA TRP A 327 -6.68 32.97 11.98
C TRP A 327 -7.53 34.23 11.75
N ASN A 328 -8.77 34.07 11.29
CA ASN A 328 -9.68 35.16 10.91
C ASN A 328 -8.99 36.17 9.98
N THR A 329 -8.28 35.66 8.97
CA THR A 329 -7.54 36.47 7.99
C THR A 329 -8.14 36.31 6.60
N LYS A 330 -8.00 37.36 5.78
CA LYS A 330 -8.44 37.35 4.37
C LYS A 330 -7.22 37.24 3.46
N PRO A 331 -7.34 36.59 2.29
CA PRO A 331 -6.29 36.62 1.28
C PRO A 331 -5.91 38.03 0.90
N CYS A 332 -4.61 38.29 0.78
CA CYS A 332 -4.09 39.57 0.22
C CYS A 332 -3.58 39.23 -1.20
N PRO A 333 -4.35 39.58 -2.25
CA PRO A 333 -3.92 39.35 -3.63
C PRO A 333 -2.62 40.09 -3.92
N VAL A 334 -1.63 39.40 -4.45
CA VAL A 334 -0.42 40.01 -5.00
C VAL A 334 -0.79 40.44 -6.42
N LEU A 335 -0.74 41.76 -6.69
CA LEU A 335 -1.01 42.35 -8.01
C LEU A 335 0.14 42.08 -8.97
#